data_0346fa5a643add8d843a0d8032ff800f
#
_entry.id   0346fa5a643add8d843a0d8032ff800f
#
_cell.length_a   1.000
_cell.length_b   1.000
_cell.length_c   1.000
_cell.angle_alpha   90.00
_cell.angle_beta   90.00
_cell.angle_gamma   90.00
#
_symmetry.space_group_name_H-M   'P 1'
#
loop_
_entity.id
_entity.type
_entity.pdbx_description
1 polymer ?
#
loop_
_entity_poly.entity_id
_entity_poly.type
_entity_poly.pdbx_seq_one_letter_code
_entity_poly.pdbx_strand_id
1 'polypeptide(L)'
;MNSPAAIHIVSPYEFDRETTQTPGSERRTAIAPALGIPSAIWGGTFEVEPGSRTGIHHHGQQETIAYVLSGICEIRWGAKGESAARAKAGDFIHVPAFLPHMEINPSKQKPFRWVVVRSTATPVVVNLPDDTWPLT
;
A
#
# COMPACT_ATOMS: atom_id res chain seq x y z
N MET A 1 27.98 11.63 16.76
CA MET A 1 27.65 12.98 16.28
C MET A 1 26.50 12.89 15.28
N ASN A 2 25.44 13.63 15.52
CA ASN A 2 24.28 13.61 14.61
C ASN A 2 24.54 14.48 13.38
N SER A 3 24.18 13.98 12.22
CA SER A 3 24.21 14.79 11.00
C SER A 3 23.15 15.89 11.08
N PRO A 4 23.39 17.05 10.48
CA PRO A 4 22.35 18.08 10.39
C PRO A 4 21.12 17.53 9.66
N ALA A 5 19.95 18.00 10.06
CA ALA A 5 18.73 17.69 9.34
C ALA A 5 18.80 18.24 7.90
N ALA A 6 18.30 17.49 6.95
CA ALA A 6 18.33 17.87 5.54
C ALA A 6 17.05 17.42 4.85
N ILE A 7 16.74 18.08 3.74
CA ILE A 7 15.66 17.66 2.85
C ILE A 7 16.23 16.61 1.91
N HIS A 8 15.49 15.51 1.73
CA HIS A 8 15.85 14.45 0.80
C HIS A 8 14.89 14.45 -0.38
N ILE A 9 15.44 14.38 -1.57
CA ILE A 9 14.67 14.25 -2.81
C ILE A 9 15.05 12.91 -3.41
N VAL A 10 14.07 12.03 -3.58
CA VAL A 10 14.30 10.67 -4.07
C VAL A 10 13.57 10.51 -5.39
N SER A 11 14.32 10.23 -6.45
CA SER A 11 13.76 10.03 -7.78
C SER A 11 13.30 8.59 -7.98
N PRO A 12 12.36 8.33 -8.91
CA PRO A 12 11.79 6.99 -9.07
C PRO A 12 12.82 5.88 -9.32
N TYR A 13 13.93 6.18 -10.00
CA TYR A 13 14.96 5.16 -10.25
C TYR A 13 15.71 4.73 -8.97
N GLU A 14 15.58 5.50 -7.89
CA GLU A 14 16.19 5.22 -6.59
C GLU A 14 15.27 4.40 -5.68
N PHE A 15 14.01 4.21 -6.06
CA PHE A 15 13.04 3.47 -5.24
C PHE A 15 13.47 2.03 -5.05
N ASP A 16 13.30 1.53 -3.83
CA ASP A 16 13.65 0.17 -3.48
C ASP A 16 12.44 -0.75 -3.63
N ARG A 17 12.62 -1.85 -4.37
CA ARG A 17 11.60 -2.88 -4.57
C ARG A 17 11.71 -4.02 -3.55
N GLU A 18 12.79 -4.07 -2.78
CA GLU A 18 13.05 -5.11 -1.79
C GLU A 18 12.40 -4.75 -0.45
N THR A 19 11.08 -4.61 -0.46
CA THR A 19 10.27 -4.36 0.73
C THR A 19 9.18 -5.42 0.82
N THR A 20 8.48 -5.46 1.97
CA THR A 20 7.38 -6.40 2.13
C THR A 20 6.33 -6.22 1.05
N GLN A 21 5.94 -7.33 0.44
CA GLN A 21 4.97 -7.34 -0.66
C GLN A 21 3.75 -8.17 -0.27
N THR A 22 2.65 -7.87 -0.95
CA THR A 22 1.46 -8.70 -0.90
C THR A 22 1.20 -9.26 -2.30
N PRO A 23 0.77 -10.52 -2.45
CA PRO A 23 0.60 -11.11 -3.78
C PRO A 23 -0.30 -10.27 -4.68
N GLY A 24 0.03 -10.21 -5.96
CA GLY A 24 -0.72 -9.47 -6.98
C GLY A 24 -0.41 -7.98 -7.05
N SER A 25 0.54 -7.49 -6.27
CA SER A 25 0.89 -6.07 -6.20
C SER A 25 2.39 -5.86 -6.17
N GLU A 26 2.81 -4.62 -6.41
CA GLU A 26 4.19 -4.19 -6.24
C GLU A 26 4.23 -2.92 -5.39
N ARG A 27 4.98 -2.98 -4.29
CA ARG A 27 5.27 -1.82 -3.43
C ARG A 27 6.72 -1.41 -3.66
N ARG A 28 6.95 -0.11 -3.76
CA ARG A 28 8.30 0.45 -3.85
C ARG A 28 8.49 1.46 -2.73
N THR A 29 9.63 1.38 -2.07
CA THR A 29 9.99 2.31 -1.00
C THR A 29 10.70 3.53 -1.59
N ALA A 30 10.19 4.71 -1.28
CA ALA A 30 10.83 5.98 -1.65
C ALA A 30 11.52 6.61 -0.44
N ILE A 31 10.85 6.66 0.70
CA ILE A 31 11.34 7.30 1.93
C ILE A 31 11.28 6.29 3.06
N ALA A 32 12.43 5.89 3.57
CA ALA A 32 12.53 4.99 4.72
C ALA A 32 13.96 4.94 5.25
N PRO A 33 14.17 4.54 6.51
CA PRO A 33 15.52 4.33 7.04
C PRO A 33 16.35 3.33 6.22
N ALA A 34 15.72 2.34 5.60
CA ALA A 34 16.39 1.37 4.75
C ALA A 34 17.12 2.01 3.57
N LEU A 35 16.72 3.21 3.16
CA LEU A 35 17.38 4.00 2.10
C LEU A 35 18.33 5.05 2.66
N GLY A 36 18.66 4.97 3.95
CA GLY A 36 19.54 5.94 4.59
C GLY A 36 18.85 7.26 4.95
N ILE A 37 17.53 7.30 4.91
CA ILE A 37 16.74 8.49 5.24
C ILE A 37 16.14 8.30 6.64
N PRO A 38 16.52 9.14 7.64
CA PRO A 38 16.05 8.96 9.02
C PRO A 38 14.62 9.49 9.18
N SER A 39 13.65 8.79 8.64
CA SER A 39 12.24 9.16 8.69
C SER A 39 11.49 8.32 9.70
N ALA A 40 10.60 8.97 10.47
CA ALA A 40 9.70 8.28 11.39
C ALA A 40 8.50 7.65 10.67
N ILE A 41 8.26 8.01 9.42
CA ILE A 41 7.17 7.48 8.61
C ILE A 41 7.74 6.88 7.32
N TRP A 42 6.97 5.98 6.72
CA TRP A 42 7.34 5.35 5.46
C TRP A 42 6.55 5.98 4.32
N GLY A 43 7.20 6.22 3.19
CA GLY A 43 6.56 6.71 1.98
C GLY A 43 7.00 5.93 0.75
N GLY A 44 6.07 5.67 -0.15
CA GLY A 44 6.38 4.95 -1.38
C GLY A 44 5.22 4.90 -2.34
N THR A 45 5.29 3.96 -3.27
CA THR A 45 4.26 3.73 -4.27
C THR A 45 3.74 2.31 -4.21
N PHE A 46 2.53 2.12 -4.72
CA PHE A 46 1.85 0.84 -4.75
C PHE A 46 1.12 0.70 -6.08
N GLU A 47 1.26 -0.45 -6.71
CA GLU A 47 0.69 -0.70 -8.03
C GLU A 47 0.09 -2.11 -8.08
N VAL A 48 -1.09 -2.22 -8.71
CA VAL A 48 -1.72 -3.50 -9.01
C VAL A 48 -1.98 -3.57 -10.50
N GLU A 49 -1.48 -4.64 -11.11
CA GLU A 49 -1.60 -4.87 -12.55
C GLU A 49 -3.06 -5.08 -12.98
N PRO A 50 -3.37 -4.84 -14.27
CA PRO A 50 -4.72 -5.08 -14.79
C PRO A 50 -5.20 -6.49 -14.49
N GLY A 51 -6.46 -6.62 -14.05
CA GLY A 51 -7.11 -7.90 -13.78
C GLY A 51 -6.57 -8.64 -12.57
N SER A 52 -5.62 -8.04 -11.82
CA SER A 52 -5.00 -8.63 -10.63
C SER A 52 -5.64 -8.12 -9.35
N ARG A 53 -5.33 -8.78 -8.26
CA ARG A 53 -5.76 -8.39 -6.92
C ARG A 53 -4.72 -8.82 -5.90
N THR A 54 -4.73 -8.16 -4.74
CA THR A 54 -3.93 -8.61 -3.61
C THR A 54 -4.60 -9.80 -2.92
N GLY A 55 -3.87 -10.47 -2.04
CA GLY A 55 -4.48 -11.34 -1.05
C GLY A 55 -5.16 -10.52 0.04
N ILE A 56 -5.84 -11.20 0.95
CA ILE A 56 -6.41 -10.59 2.15
C ILE A 56 -5.27 -10.33 3.13
N HIS A 57 -5.14 -9.09 3.62
CA HIS A 57 -4.03 -8.72 4.48
C HIS A 57 -4.39 -7.54 5.37
N HIS A 58 -3.56 -7.29 6.38
CA HIS A 58 -3.60 -6.06 7.15
C HIS A 58 -2.18 -5.59 7.45
N HIS A 59 -2.05 -4.45 8.07
CA HIS A 59 -0.75 -3.82 8.31
C HIS A 59 -0.42 -3.68 9.80
N GLY A 60 -0.99 -4.57 10.63
CA GLY A 60 -0.77 -4.51 12.07
C GLY A 60 -1.19 -3.16 12.63
N GLN A 61 -0.34 -2.57 13.46
CA GLN A 61 -0.62 -1.28 14.09
C GLN A 61 -0.52 -0.10 13.13
N GLN A 62 0.00 -0.30 11.92
CA GLN A 62 0.18 0.79 10.98
C GLN A 62 -1.15 1.26 10.41
N GLU A 63 -1.29 2.57 10.34
CA GLU A 63 -2.30 3.21 9.49
C GLU A 63 -1.68 3.55 8.15
N THR A 64 -2.52 3.59 7.14
CA THR A 64 -2.15 3.96 5.79
C THR A 64 -2.96 5.14 5.33
N ILE A 65 -2.29 6.10 4.70
CA ILE A 65 -2.93 7.09 3.85
C ILE A 65 -2.40 6.85 2.44
N ALA A 66 -3.30 6.78 1.47
CA ALA A 66 -2.95 6.64 0.07
C ALA A 66 -3.61 7.72 -0.76
N TYR A 67 -2.95 8.10 -1.83
CA TYR A 67 -3.50 9.00 -2.85
C TYR A 67 -3.45 8.28 -4.18
N VAL A 68 -4.60 8.20 -4.87
CA VAL A 68 -4.69 7.49 -6.14
C VAL A 68 -4.13 8.38 -7.24
N LEU A 69 -3.02 7.95 -7.85
CA LEU A 69 -2.39 8.65 -8.97
C LEU A 69 -3.10 8.37 -10.29
N SER A 70 -3.45 7.10 -10.51
CA SER A 70 -4.07 6.67 -11.78
C SER A 70 -4.83 5.38 -11.58
N GLY A 71 -5.79 5.14 -12.46
CA GLY A 71 -6.58 3.93 -12.46
C GLY A 71 -7.74 3.96 -11.46
N ILE A 72 -8.41 2.82 -11.35
CA ILE A 72 -9.52 2.60 -10.43
C ILE A 72 -9.19 1.39 -9.58
N CYS A 73 -9.42 1.51 -8.28
CA CYS A 73 -9.22 0.42 -7.33
C CYS A 73 -10.55 0.10 -6.66
N GLU A 74 -10.88 -1.18 -6.58
CA GLU A 74 -11.94 -1.66 -5.71
C GLU A 74 -11.31 -2.19 -4.43
N ILE A 75 -11.79 -1.74 -3.28
CA ILE A 75 -11.28 -2.18 -1.98
C ILE A 75 -12.41 -2.91 -1.27
N ARG A 76 -12.10 -4.11 -0.78
CA ARG A 76 -12.99 -4.86 0.13
C ARG A 76 -12.35 -4.91 1.49
N TRP A 77 -13.18 -4.82 2.54
CA TRP A 77 -12.69 -4.90 3.92
C TRP A 77 -13.75 -5.43 4.87
N GLY A 78 -13.31 -5.69 6.09
CA GLY A 78 -14.15 -6.17 7.15
C GLY A 78 -13.74 -7.58 7.59
N ALA A 79 -14.34 -8.07 8.69
CA ALA A 79 -14.03 -9.38 9.21
C ALA A 79 -14.38 -10.51 8.23
N LYS A 80 -15.36 -10.28 7.36
CA LYS A 80 -15.83 -11.25 6.36
C LYS A 80 -15.75 -10.69 4.93
N GLY A 81 -15.09 -9.56 4.73
CA GLY A 81 -15.03 -8.88 3.43
C GLY A 81 -16.37 -8.33 2.97
N GLU A 82 -17.23 -7.96 3.93
CA GLU A 82 -18.62 -7.56 3.68
C GLU A 82 -18.78 -6.15 3.16
N SER A 83 -17.76 -5.32 3.27
CA SER A 83 -17.80 -3.93 2.79
C SER A 83 -16.96 -3.78 1.54
N ALA A 84 -17.37 -2.88 0.65
CA ALA A 84 -16.62 -2.58 -0.55
C ALA A 84 -16.84 -1.13 -0.99
N ALA A 85 -15.82 -0.55 -1.62
CA ALA A 85 -15.89 0.77 -2.23
C ALA A 85 -14.88 0.86 -3.36
N ARG A 86 -15.05 1.85 -4.25
CA ARG A 86 -14.11 2.14 -5.32
C ARG A 86 -13.48 3.51 -5.12
N ALA A 87 -12.20 3.60 -5.43
CA ALA A 87 -11.45 4.85 -5.46
C ALA A 87 -10.86 5.04 -6.85
N LYS A 88 -10.77 6.29 -7.27
CA LYS A 88 -10.24 6.68 -8.59
C LYS A 88 -9.21 7.78 -8.43
N ALA A 89 -8.53 8.12 -9.51
CA ALA A 89 -7.52 9.16 -9.52
C ALA A 89 -8.02 10.44 -8.82
N GLY A 90 -7.21 10.94 -7.90
CA GLY A 90 -7.52 12.12 -7.10
C GLY A 90 -8.13 11.83 -5.74
N ASP A 91 -8.56 10.60 -5.48
CA ASP A 91 -9.15 10.23 -4.18
C ASP A 91 -8.06 9.94 -3.15
N PHE A 92 -8.33 10.29 -1.90
CA PHE A 92 -7.56 9.83 -0.75
C PHE A 92 -8.24 8.60 -0.14
N ILE A 93 -7.41 7.70 0.37
CA ILE A 93 -7.85 6.48 1.05
C ILE A 93 -7.19 6.45 2.42
N HIS A 94 -7.98 6.12 3.46
CA HIS A 94 -7.47 5.85 4.80
C HIS A 94 -7.74 4.40 5.14
N VAL A 95 -6.70 3.64 5.49
CA VAL A 95 -6.83 2.27 5.96
C VAL A 95 -6.46 2.23 7.43
N PRO A 96 -7.42 1.92 8.32
CA PRO A 96 -7.16 1.82 9.75
C PRO A 96 -6.21 0.68 10.11
N ALA A 97 -5.64 0.77 11.31
CA ALA A 97 -4.83 -0.32 11.86
C ALA A 97 -5.64 -1.62 11.97
N PHE A 98 -4.99 -2.76 11.78
CA PHE A 98 -5.52 -4.11 11.93
C PHE A 98 -6.70 -4.49 11.04
N LEU A 99 -7.11 -3.66 10.11
CA LEU A 99 -8.29 -3.95 9.28
C LEU A 99 -7.92 -4.89 8.13
N PRO A 100 -8.46 -6.12 8.10
CA PRO A 100 -8.29 -7.00 6.94
C PRO A 100 -8.94 -6.39 5.69
N HIS A 101 -8.18 -6.35 4.61
CA HIS A 101 -8.65 -5.76 3.37
C HIS A 101 -7.96 -6.39 2.16
N MET A 102 -8.50 -6.10 0.98
CA MET A 102 -8.00 -6.59 -0.30
C MET A 102 -8.20 -5.48 -1.33
N GLU A 103 -7.21 -5.25 -2.17
CA GLU A 103 -7.29 -4.33 -3.29
C GLU A 103 -7.45 -5.13 -4.58
N ILE A 104 -8.42 -4.73 -5.39
CA ILE A 104 -8.77 -5.39 -6.64
C ILE A 104 -8.69 -4.37 -7.77
N ASN A 105 -8.02 -4.74 -8.86
CA ASN A 105 -8.06 -3.92 -10.07
C ASN A 105 -9.19 -4.41 -10.97
N PRO A 106 -10.30 -3.66 -11.09
CA PRO A 106 -11.41 -4.07 -11.93
C PRO A 106 -11.15 -3.90 -13.43
N SER A 107 -10.13 -3.11 -13.79
CA SER A 107 -9.74 -2.92 -15.19
C SER A 107 -8.90 -4.09 -15.67
N LYS A 108 -9.15 -4.55 -16.89
CA LYS A 108 -8.32 -5.55 -17.56
C LYS A 108 -7.24 -4.92 -18.45
N GLN A 109 -7.18 -3.60 -18.50
CA GLN A 109 -6.33 -2.88 -19.45
C GLN A 109 -5.32 -1.97 -18.79
N LYS A 110 -5.62 -1.41 -17.62
CA LYS A 110 -4.78 -0.41 -16.96
C LYS A 110 -4.46 -0.79 -15.53
N PRO A 111 -3.20 -0.60 -15.07
CA PRO A 111 -2.89 -0.73 -13.66
C PRO A 111 -3.53 0.41 -12.87
N PHE A 112 -3.65 0.24 -11.54
CA PHE A 112 -3.85 1.39 -10.67
C PHE A 112 -2.58 1.64 -9.88
N ARG A 113 -2.34 2.90 -9.55
CA ARG A 113 -1.15 3.35 -8.84
C ARG A 113 -1.52 4.32 -7.75
N TRP A 114 -0.89 4.13 -6.59
CA TRP A 114 -1.07 4.96 -5.41
C TRP A 114 0.26 5.52 -4.94
N VAL A 115 0.22 6.72 -4.35
CA VAL A 115 1.21 7.14 -3.35
C VAL A 115 0.73 6.60 -2.01
N VAL A 116 1.63 6.04 -1.23
CA VAL A 116 1.29 5.41 0.06
C VAL A 116 2.19 5.97 1.15
N VAL A 117 1.57 6.35 2.26
CA VAL A 117 2.27 6.76 3.48
C VAL A 117 1.83 5.86 4.63
N ARG A 118 2.80 5.32 5.36
CA ARG A 118 2.56 4.50 6.55
C ARG A 118 2.93 5.27 7.80
N SER A 119 2.23 5.02 8.88
CA SER A 119 2.40 5.74 10.15
C SER A 119 3.70 5.41 10.90
N THR A 120 4.42 4.35 10.51
CA THR A 120 5.73 4.00 11.08
C THR A 120 6.73 3.68 9.97
N ALA A 121 8.02 3.72 10.31
CA ALA A 121 9.13 3.73 9.35
C ALA A 121 9.33 2.42 8.58
N THR A 122 8.92 1.29 9.14
CA THR A 122 9.09 -0.02 8.49
C THR A 122 7.72 -0.57 8.11
N PRO A 123 7.48 -0.86 6.83
CA PRO A 123 6.18 -1.35 6.41
C PRO A 123 5.90 -2.75 6.98
N VAL A 124 4.67 -2.94 7.45
CA VAL A 124 4.19 -4.22 7.99
C VAL A 124 3.12 -4.76 7.06
N VAL A 125 3.24 -6.02 6.67
CA VAL A 125 2.22 -6.74 5.90
C VAL A 125 2.00 -8.08 6.58
N VAL A 126 0.76 -8.32 7.00
CA VAL A 126 0.33 -9.60 7.56
C VAL A 126 -0.64 -10.22 6.57
N ASN A 127 -0.15 -11.18 5.79
CA ASN A 127 -0.97 -11.88 4.81
C ASN A 127 -1.80 -12.94 5.52
N LEU A 128 -3.10 -12.93 5.26
CA LEU A 128 -4.07 -13.86 5.85
C LEU A 128 -4.40 -14.98 4.85
N PRO A 129 -4.87 -16.15 5.34
CA PRO A 129 -5.29 -17.23 4.44
C PRO A 129 -6.40 -16.79 3.48
N ASP A 130 -6.42 -17.38 2.30
CA ASP A 130 -7.42 -17.04 1.26
C ASP A 130 -8.85 -17.35 1.71
N ASP A 131 -9.02 -18.28 2.66
CA ASP A 131 -10.32 -18.66 3.22
C ASP A 131 -10.72 -17.83 4.46
N THR A 132 -10.00 -16.75 4.76
CA THR A 132 -10.34 -15.83 5.86
C THR A 132 -11.74 -15.27 5.70
N TRP A 133 -12.13 -14.94 4.46
CA TRP A 133 -13.48 -14.51 4.14
C TRP A 133 -14.26 -15.64 3.48
N PRO A 134 -15.58 -15.71 3.72
CA PRO A 134 -16.38 -16.70 3.03
C PRO A 134 -16.38 -16.48 1.53
N LEU A 135 -16.46 -17.57 0.77
CA LEU A 135 -16.64 -17.50 -0.68
C LEU A 135 -18.02 -16.94 -0.98
N THR A 136 -18.06 -16.03 -1.95
CA THR A 136 -19.30 -15.42 -2.45
C THR A 136 -19.63 -15.92 -3.83
#